data_2aa1ed5dcde8813decabdda860b2c43f
#
_entry.id   2aa1ed5dcde8813decabdda860b2c43f
#
_cell.length_a   1.000
_cell.length_b   1.000
_cell.length_c   1.000
_cell.angle_alpha   90.00
_cell.angle_beta   90.00
_cell.angle_gamma   90.00
#
_symmetry.space_group_name_H-M   'P 1'
#
loop_
_entity.id
_entity.type
_entity.pdbx_description
1 polymer ?
#
loop_
_entity_poly.entity_id
_entity_poly.type
_entity_poly.pdbx_seq_one_letter_code
_entity_poly.pdbx_strand_id
1 'polypeptide(L)'
;MKMKNSIIMALMAMAVTTAGAQEKKTIELPAWLNNVKLSGYGMTQYQYSGQKGKESNSFNIRMGRIALEGRIANDFYWKAQIQFNGNTSDLGSSPRMVDLFAEWQKYSYFKVKIGQFKNPFTFENPMHPIDQGFMGYSQNVSKLAGFSDRAGEHASNGRDIGLQLQGDFLKNANGRNLLHYQIGVFNGQGINTTDVDNQKNVIGGVWVMPVAGMRIGAFGWTGSYARKGEWLETVRVASGANFVEDRKIAQSGVRKLSQNRYAFSFEYKANDWTVRSEYIHSTGMAFAKSITNHGDEASKDCSLNQKIGNKAQGVYGLVIAPIVSKKLYAKARYDMYEANGKTDMMRTQYEVGLNYHINKNFTILSEYAFVNDRASADHNYSMADVEVCFRF
;
A
#
# COMPACT_ATOMS: atom_id res chain seq x y z
N MET A 1 1.01 16.04 35.62
CA MET A 1 2.36 16.15 35.03
C MET A 1 3.28 14.96 35.32
N LYS A 2 2.94 14.01 36.20
CA LYS A 2 3.78 12.82 36.51
C LYS A 2 3.61 11.62 35.57
N MET A 3 2.55 11.55 34.77
CA MET A 3 2.27 10.39 33.89
C MET A 3 3.03 10.43 32.57
N LYS A 4 3.39 11.60 32.04
CA LYS A 4 4.11 11.71 30.76
C LYS A 4 5.55 11.22 30.80
N ASN A 5 6.21 11.37 31.96
CA ASN A 5 7.62 10.98 32.10
C ASN A 5 7.81 9.46 32.25
N SER A 6 6.79 8.73 32.74
CA SER A 6 6.87 7.28 32.93
C SER A 6 6.78 6.49 31.63
N ILE A 7 6.03 6.97 30.63
CA ILE A 7 5.89 6.31 29.32
C ILE A 7 7.16 6.50 28.49
N ILE A 8 7.77 7.68 28.54
CA ILE A 8 9.04 7.97 27.82
C ILE A 8 10.19 7.17 28.46
N MET A 9 10.24 7.04 29.78
CA MET A 9 11.24 6.21 30.48
C MET A 9 11.06 4.70 30.20
N ALA A 10 9.85 4.20 30.08
CA ALA A 10 9.61 2.80 29.72
C ALA A 10 10.04 2.47 28.29
N LEU A 11 9.85 3.39 27.33
CA LEU A 11 10.32 3.24 25.95
C LEU A 11 11.85 3.37 25.82
N MET A 12 12.49 4.22 26.62
CA MET A 12 13.96 4.32 26.65
C MET A 12 14.63 3.14 27.38
N ALA A 13 14.00 2.52 28.38
CA ALA A 13 14.54 1.37 29.07
C ALA A 13 14.55 0.10 28.19
N MET A 14 13.71 0.00 27.17
CA MET A 14 13.75 -1.11 26.21
C MET A 14 14.88 -0.99 25.17
N ALA A 15 15.50 0.18 25.02
CA ALA A 15 16.57 0.41 24.04
C ALA A 15 17.99 0.22 24.57
N VAL A 16 18.20 -0.01 25.86
CA VAL A 16 19.53 0.02 26.50
C VAL A 16 20.03 -1.33 27.04
N THR A 17 19.38 -2.44 26.77
CA THR A 17 19.83 -3.74 27.30
C THR A 17 20.58 -4.62 26.30
N THR A 18 21.68 -4.08 25.71
CA THR A 18 22.69 -4.95 25.07
C THR A 18 24.10 -4.42 25.31
N ALA A 19 24.57 -4.44 26.56
CA ALA A 19 25.99 -4.57 26.89
C ALA A 19 26.18 -4.61 28.43
N GLY A 20 26.60 -5.76 28.95
CA GLY A 20 27.07 -5.90 30.32
C GLY A 20 26.17 -6.74 31.22
N ALA A 21 26.76 -7.78 31.81
CA ALA A 21 26.12 -8.60 32.84
C ALA A 21 25.76 -7.72 34.05
N GLN A 22 24.56 -7.21 34.08
CA GLN A 22 23.94 -6.57 35.24
C GLN A 22 22.65 -7.33 35.57
N GLU A 23 22.41 -7.56 36.85
CA GLU A 23 21.22 -8.22 37.37
C GLU A 23 19.96 -7.74 36.63
N LYS A 24 19.21 -8.68 36.08
CA LYS A 24 17.91 -8.41 35.45
C LYS A 24 16.96 -7.84 36.52
N LYS A 25 16.92 -6.53 36.69
CA LYS A 25 15.77 -5.89 37.33
C LYS A 25 14.59 -6.06 36.37
N THR A 26 13.74 -7.03 36.70
CA THR A 26 12.44 -7.20 36.04
C THR A 26 11.62 -5.95 36.33
N ILE A 27 11.46 -5.09 35.36
CA ILE A 27 10.52 -3.96 35.46
C ILE A 27 9.12 -4.59 35.34
N GLU A 28 8.40 -4.67 36.46
CA GLU A 28 6.98 -5.04 36.43
C GLU A 28 6.21 -3.98 35.66
N LEU A 29 5.76 -4.33 34.48
CA LEU A 29 4.90 -3.47 33.67
C LEU A 29 3.50 -3.44 34.31
N PRO A 30 2.81 -2.28 34.34
CA PRO A 30 1.42 -2.21 34.76
C PRO A 30 0.56 -3.25 34.02
N ALA A 31 -0.40 -3.85 34.70
CA ALA A 31 -1.21 -4.96 34.16
C ALA A 31 -1.87 -4.66 32.79
N TRP A 32 -2.20 -3.41 32.51
CA TRP A 32 -2.76 -2.99 31.21
C TRP A 32 -1.73 -3.00 30.07
N LEU A 33 -0.42 -2.97 30.38
CA LEU A 33 0.66 -3.10 29.39
C LEU A 33 1.03 -4.57 29.10
N ASN A 34 0.62 -5.52 29.93
CA ASN A 34 0.94 -6.94 29.72
C ASN A 34 0.33 -7.53 28.45
N ASN A 35 -0.69 -6.87 27.89
CA ASN A 35 -1.37 -7.27 26.65
C ASN A 35 -0.90 -6.47 25.41
N VAL A 36 0.16 -5.66 25.54
CA VAL A 36 0.72 -4.89 24.44
C VAL A 36 1.90 -5.62 23.83
N LYS A 37 1.81 -5.87 22.53
CA LYS A 37 2.89 -6.48 21.75
C LYS A 37 3.64 -5.39 20.98
N LEU A 38 4.95 -5.37 21.17
CA LEU A 38 5.87 -4.62 20.32
C LEU A 38 6.32 -5.53 19.17
N SER A 39 6.28 -5.03 17.96
CA SER A 39 6.79 -5.71 16.78
C SER A 39 7.41 -4.71 15.81
N GLY A 40 8.27 -5.18 14.94
CA GLY A 40 8.87 -4.32 13.95
C GLY A 40 9.60 -5.09 12.86
N TYR A 41 10.00 -4.35 11.83
CA TYR A 41 10.84 -4.88 10.77
C TYR A 41 11.63 -3.80 10.07
N GLY A 42 12.78 -4.21 9.54
CA GLY A 42 13.62 -3.40 8.67
C GLY A 42 13.88 -4.11 7.36
N MET A 43 14.01 -3.33 6.30
CA MET A 43 14.31 -3.78 4.93
C MET A 43 15.38 -2.86 4.36
N THR A 44 16.56 -3.42 4.09
CA THR A 44 17.69 -2.72 3.48
C THR A 44 18.03 -3.42 2.18
N GLN A 45 18.37 -2.65 1.16
CA GLN A 45 18.55 -3.21 -0.17
C GLN A 45 19.67 -2.55 -0.94
N TYR A 46 20.21 -3.30 -1.89
CA TYR A 46 20.98 -2.80 -3.01
C TYR A 46 20.10 -2.86 -4.24
N GLN A 47 20.06 -1.78 -5.01
CA GLN A 47 19.26 -1.67 -6.23
C GLN A 47 20.10 -1.23 -7.40
N TYR A 48 19.92 -1.91 -8.51
CA TYR A 48 20.44 -1.54 -9.82
C TYR A 48 19.28 -1.32 -10.78
N SER A 49 19.34 -0.23 -11.56
CA SER A 49 18.45 0.03 -12.69
C SER A 49 19.27 0.53 -13.87
N GLY A 50 19.11 -0.14 -15.00
CA GLY A 50 19.69 0.28 -16.30
C GLY A 50 18.73 1.14 -17.14
N GLN A 51 17.66 1.73 -16.54
CA GLN A 51 16.75 2.59 -17.25
C GLN A 51 17.45 3.89 -17.66
N LYS A 52 17.59 4.16 -18.96
CA LYS A 52 18.28 5.34 -19.47
C LYS A 52 17.69 6.64 -18.95
N GLY A 53 18.55 7.52 -18.44
CA GLY A 53 18.18 8.77 -17.79
C GLY A 53 17.61 8.64 -16.38
N LYS A 54 17.58 7.40 -15.84
CA LYS A 54 17.20 7.07 -14.45
C LYS A 54 18.04 5.90 -13.94
N GLU A 55 19.26 5.78 -14.43
CA GLU A 55 20.21 4.76 -13.99
C GLU A 55 20.44 4.91 -12.48
N SER A 56 20.45 3.79 -11.79
CA SER A 56 20.75 3.76 -10.37
C SER A 56 21.59 2.56 -9.99
N ASN A 57 22.46 2.77 -9.03
CA ASN A 57 23.33 1.75 -8.46
C ASN A 57 23.61 2.18 -7.02
N SER A 58 22.76 1.74 -6.08
CA SER A 58 22.84 2.26 -4.73
C SER A 58 22.35 1.31 -3.65
N PHE A 59 22.91 1.47 -2.45
CA PHE A 59 22.35 0.92 -1.24
C PHE A 59 21.36 1.91 -0.64
N ASN A 60 20.22 1.40 -0.17
CA ASN A 60 19.23 2.22 0.48
C ASN A 60 18.45 1.48 1.57
N ILE A 61 17.78 2.23 2.44
CA ILE A 61 16.82 1.71 3.40
C ILE A 61 15.44 1.79 2.77
N ARG A 62 14.91 0.64 2.38
CA ARG A 62 13.56 0.58 1.79
C ARG A 62 12.51 0.93 2.83
N MET A 63 12.62 0.32 4.04
CA MET A 63 11.59 0.49 5.06
C MET A 63 12.09 0.13 6.45
N GLY A 64 11.72 0.95 7.43
CA GLY A 64 11.86 0.66 8.86
C GLY A 64 10.55 0.97 9.57
N ARG A 65 9.93 -0.03 10.22
CA ARG A 65 8.66 0.11 10.93
C ARG A 65 8.69 -0.49 12.32
N ILE A 66 8.00 0.18 13.25
CA ILE A 66 7.70 -0.34 14.58
C ILE A 66 6.19 -0.23 14.79
N ALA A 67 5.61 -1.23 15.41
CA ALA A 67 4.20 -1.30 15.73
C ALA A 67 3.99 -1.68 17.19
N LEU A 68 3.01 -1.05 17.81
CA LEU A 68 2.38 -1.46 19.07
C LEU A 68 0.96 -1.93 18.74
N GLU A 69 0.61 -3.09 19.26
CA GLU A 69 -0.73 -3.63 19.08
C GLU A 69 -1.19 -4.34 20.35
N GLY A 70 -2.49 -4.39 20.60
CA GLY A 70 -3.02 -5.02 21.80
C GLY A 70 -4.53 -5.15 21.82
N ARG A 71 -5.05 -5.64 22.94
CA ARG A 71 -6.49 -5.74 23.20
C ARG A 71 -6.89 -4.97 24.42
N ILE A 72 -8.06 -4.32 24.35
CA ILE A 72 -8.73 -3.66 25.46
C ILE A 72 -10.06 -4.38 25.64
N ALA A 73 -10.36 -4.78 26.88
CA ALA A 73 -11.61 -5.47 27.22
C ALA A 73 -11.94 -6.65 26.29
N ASN A 74 -10.95 -7.45 25.90
CA ASN A 74 -11.01 -8.65 25.06
C ASN A 74 -11.59 -8.46 23.65
N ASP A 75 -12.59 -7.60 23.48
CA ASP A 75 -13.31 -7.40 22.21
C ASP A 75 -12.71 -6.33 21.32
N PHE A 76 -11.91 -5.42 21.85
CA PHE A 76 -11.34 -4.31 21.12
C PHE A 76 -9.85 -4.56 20.84
N TYR A 77 -9.53 -4.74 19.59
CA TYR A 77 -8.14 -4.75 19.08
C TYR A 77 -7.75 -3.35 18.64
N TRP A 78 -6.52 -2.95 18.92
CA TRP A 78 -5.96 -1.69 18.44
C TRP A 78 -4.55 -1.90 17.92
N LYS A 79 -4.14 -1.04 17.00
CA LYS A 79 -2.78 -1.00 16.45
C LYS A 79 -2.35 0.43 16.17
N ALA A 80 -1.11 0.73 16.53
CA ALA A 80 -0.38 1.93 16.13
C ALA A 80 0.93 1.52 15.46
N GLN A 81 1.23 2.04 14.26
CA GLN A 81 2.45 1.74 13.53
C GLN A 81 3.08 2.99 12.97
N ILE A 82 4.38 3.14 13.16
CA ILE A 82 5.20 4.24 12.62
C ILE A 82 6.21 3.66 11.64
N GLN A 83 6.39 4.35 10.51
CA GLN A 83 7.47 4.13 9.57
C GLN A 83 8.50 5.25 9.73
N PHE A 84 9.76 4.89 10.02
CA PHE A 84 10.81 5.87 10.32
C PHE A 84 11.37 6.57 9.09
N ASN A 85 11.35 5.92 7.94
CA ASN A 85 11.74 6.50 6.64
C ASN A 85 10.50 6.84 5.79
N GLY A 86 9.44 7.36 6.42
CA GLY A 86 8.14 7.54 5.78
C GLY A 86 8.04 8.69 4.81
N ASN A 87 8.77 9.75 5.08
CA ASN A 87 8.85 10.93 4.23
C ASN A 87 10.27 11.07 3.73
N THR A 88 10.41 11.24 2.44
CA THR A 88 11.66 11.61 1.80
C THR A 88 11.65 13.11 1.57
N SER A 89 12.72 13.78 1.98
CA SER A 89 13.00 15.17 1.67
C SER A 89 14.47 15.28 1.29
N ASP A 90 14.86 16.38 0.76
CA ASP A 90 16.28 16.67 0.47
C ASP A 90 17.17 16.64 1.72
N LEU A 91 16.55 16.76 2.89
CA LEU A 91 17.23 16.73 4.20
C LEU A 91 17.17 15.37 4.89
N GLY A 92 16.60 14.35 4.29
CA GLY A 92 16.52 12.99 4.82
C GLY A 92 15.12 12.50 5.18
N SER A 93 15.06 11.33 5.81
CA SER A 93 13.82 10.67 6.18
C SER A 93 13.23 11.23 7.46
N SER A 94 11.91 11.35 7.51
CA SER A 94 11.16 11.68 8.72
C SER A 94 10.13 10.60 9.07
N PRO A 95 9.85 10.37 10.37
CA PRO A 95 8.82 9.43 10.78
C PRO A 95 7.43 9.86 10.33
N ARG A 96 6.58 8.86 9.99
CA ARG A 96 5.15 9.10 9.80
C ARG A 96 4.31 7.98 10.38
N MET A 97 3.13 8.33 10.86
CA MET A 97 2.11 7.36 11.25
C MET A 97 1.60 6.63 10.01
N VAL A 98 1.63 5.30 10.02
CA VAL A 98 1.10 4.49 8.91
C VAL A 98 -0.19 3.78 9.27
N ASP A 99 -0.30 3.22 10.49
CA ASP A 99 -1.55 2.66 11.00
C ASP A 99 -1.87 3.29 12.35
N LEU A 100 -3.12 3.66 12.55
CA LEU A 100 -3.70 3.99 13.84
C LEU A 100 -5.19 3.68 13.79
N PHE A 101 -5.59 2.55 14.37
CA PHE A 101 -6.98 2.12 14.35
C PHE A 101 -7.37 1.31 15.58
N ALA A 102 -8.68 1.28 15.83
CA ALA A 102 -9.31 0.35 16.74
C ALA A 102 -10.33 -0.51 15.99
N GLU A 103 -10.48 -1.76 16.39
CA GLU A 103 -11.39 -2.72 15.78
C GLU A 103 -12.16 -3.47 16.86
N TRP A 104 -13.48 -3.37 16.83
CA TRP A 104 -14.35 -4.20 17.64
C TRP A 104 -14.54 -5.57 16.97
N GLN A 105 -14.21 -6.64 17.68
CA GLN A 105 -14.10 -8.00 17.16
C GLN A 105 -14.92 -9.04 17.93
N LYS A 106 -15.99 -8.63 18.59
CA LYS A 106 -16.82 -9.51 19.41
C LYS A 106 -17.40 -10.71 18.64
N TYR A 107 -17.82 -10.47 17.41
CA TYR A 107 -18.42 -11.50 16.55
C TYR A 107 -17.52 -11.78 15.34
N SER A 108 -17.37 -13.05 14.95
CA SER A 108 -16.59 -13.41 13.77
C SER A 108 -17.19 -12.89 12.48
N TYR A 109 -18.53 -12.84 12.42
CA TYR A 109 -19.29 -12.42 11.26
C TYR A 109 -19.52 -10.91 11.16
N PHE A 110 -19.23 -10.17 12.22
CA PHE A 110 -19.43 -8.71 12.24
C PHE A 110 -18.37 -8.04 13.11
N LYS A 111 -17.47 -7.34 12.48
CA LYS A 111 -16.39 -6.56 13.11
C LYS A 111 -16.43 -5.14 12.56
N VAL A 112 -16.10 -4.17 13.39
CA VAL A 112 -16.11 -2.74 13.04
C VAL A 112 -14.72 -2.18 13.30
N LYS A 113 -14.10 -1.62 12.27
CA LYS A 113 -12.77 -0.99 12.33
C LYS A 113 -12.88 0.49 12.01
N ILE A 114 -12.25 1.35 12.81
CA ILE A 114 -12.20 2.80 12.60
C ILE A 114 -10.78 3.33 12.80
N GLY A 115 -10.39 4.27 11.96
CA GLY A 115 -9.08 4.93 12.01
C GLY A 115 -8.38 4.94 10.67
N GLN A 116 -7.05 4.95 10.68
CA GLN A 116 -6.20 4.88 9.50
C GLN A 116 -5.62 3.48 9.34
N PHE A 117 -5.89 2.86 8.21
CA PHE A 117 -5.45 1.50 7.88
C PHE A 117 -5.46 1.24 6.39
N LYS A 118 -4.98 0.07 5.97
CA LYS A 118 -4.97 -0.36 4.56
C LYS A 118 -6.37 -0.42 3.98
N ASN A 119 -6.56 0.15 2.78
CA ASN A 119 -7.81 0.06 2.02
C ASN A 119 -8.20 -1.41 1.80
N PRO A 120 -9.48 -1.78 2.00
CA PRO A 120 -9.98 -3.13 1.80
C PRO A 120 -10.16 -3.44 0.29
N PHE A 121 -9.07 -3.40 -0.45
CA PHE A 121 -9.04 -3.57 -1.90
C PHE A 121 -7.90 -4.49 -2.31
N THR A 122 -8.21 -5.57 -3.05
CA THR A 122 -7.31 -6.67 -3.45
C THR A 122 -6.77 -7.53 -2.30
N PHE A 123 -5.99 -8.56 -2.61
CA PHE A 123 -5.30 -9.38 -1.60
C PHE A 123 -3.90 -8.88 -1.30
N GLU A 124 -3.21 -8.30 -2.29
CA GLU A 124 -1.84 -7.83 -2.10
C GLU A 124 -1.78 -6.51 -1.32
N ASN A 125 -2.74 -5.58 -1.52
CA ASN A 125 -2.72 -4.29 -0.83
C ASN A 125 -2.61 -4.41 0.70
N PRO A 126 -3.42 -5.22 1.40
CA PRO A 126 -3.35 -5.33 2.86
C PRO A 126 -2.11 -6.07 3.38
N MET A 127 -1.30 -6.72 2.53
CA MET A 127 -0.09 -7.42 2.98
C MET A 127 0.96 -6.46 3.52
N HIS A 128 1.72 -6.91 4.51
CA HIS A 128 2.93 -6.20 4.89
C HIS A 128 4.00 -6.34 3.80
N PRO A 129 4.77 -5.29 3.50
CA PRO A 129 5.83 -5.35 2.49
C PRO A 129 6.79 -6.53 2.66
N ILE A 130 7.16 -6.85 3.90
CA ILE A 130 8.05 -7.96 4.22
C ILE A 130 7.46 -9.36 3.96
N ASP A 131 6.14 -9.47 3.77
CA ASP A 131 5.44 -10.76 3.59
C ASP A 131 5.05 -11.02 2.11
N GLN A 132 5.38 -10.10 1.21
CA GLN A 132 5.00 -10.22 -0.21
C GLN A 132 5.79 -11.27 -0.96
N GLY A 133 7.04 -11.51 -0.55
CA GLY A 133 7.98 -12.41 -1.21
C GLY A 133 8.70 -11.81 -2.42
N PHE A 134 8.35 -10.59 -2.85
CA PHE A 134 9.01 -9.80 -3.88
C PHE A 134 9.45 -8.46 -3.30
N MET A 135 10.44 -7.83 -3.91
CA MET A 135 10.98 -6.55 -3.43
C MET A 135 10.04 -5.38 -3.68
N GLY A 136 9.00 -5.51 -4.51
CA GLY A 136 8.01 -4.48 -4.76
C GLY A 136 6.59 -5.03 -4.81
N TYR A 137 5.61 -4.17 -4.50
CA TYR A 137 4.23 -4.43 -4.88
C TYR A 137 4.14 -4.54 -6.41
N SER A 138 3.17 -5.32 -6.90
CA SER A 138 2.84 -5.32 -8.33
C SER A 138 2.46 -3.91 -8.80
N GLN A 139 2.68 -3.64 -10.09
CA GLN A 139 2.42 -2.32 -10.67
C GLN A 139 0.95 -1.91 -10.53
N ASN A 140 0.01 -2.81 -10.82
CA ASN A 140 -1.41 -2.53 -10.69
C ASN A 140 -1.82 -2.19 -9.25
N VAL A 141 -1.30 -2.88 -8.24
CA VAL A 141 -1.57 -2.57 -6.82
C VAL A 141 -0.89 -1.26 -6.42
N SER A 142 0.37 -1.05 -6.79
CA SER A 142 1.10 0.21 -6.52
C SER A 142 0.39 1.44 -7.11
N LYS A 143 -0.19 1.32 -8.30
CA LYS A 143 -0.82 2.44 -9.02
C LYS A 143 -2.33 2.57 -8.78
N LEU A 144 -3.01 1.48 -8.43
CA LEU A 144 -4.48 1.44 -8.43
C LEU A 144 -5.12 1.01 -7.10
N ALA A 145 -4.33 0.65 -6.07
CA ALA A 145 -4.88 0.25 -4.76
C ALA A 145 -4.68 1.31 -3.66
N GLY A 146 -4.38 2.57 -4.03
CA GLY A 146 -4.24 3.68 -3.08
C GLY A 146 -2.85 3.82 -2.48
N PHE A 147 -1.80 3.21 -3.07
CA PHE A 147 -0.41 3.53 -2.69
C PHE A 147 -0.01 4.91 -3.21
N SER A 148 -0.40 5.20 -4.43
CA SER A 148 -0.26 6.49 -5.07
C SER A 148 -1.56 6.80 -5.82
N ASP A 149 -1.71 8.00 -6.34
CA ASP A 149 -2.73 8.26 -7.34
C ASP A 149 -2.40 7.52 -8.65
N ARG A 150 -3.31 7.59 -9.64
CA ARG A 150 -3.12 6.93 -10.93
C ARG A 150 -1.83 7.31 -11.64
N ALA A 151 -1.36 8.54 -11.47
CA ALA A 151 -0.10 9.03 -12.02
C ALA A 151 1.11 8.49 -11.24
N GLY A 152 0.90 7.92 -10.07
CA GLY A 152 1.95 7.38 -9.23
C GLY A 152 2.62 8.38 -8.31
N GLU A 153 1.94 9.46 -8.00
CA GLU A 153 2.52 10.64 -7.39
C GLU A 153 2.09 10.87 -5.94
N HIS A 154 1.04 10.20 -5.47
CA HIS A 154 0.55 10.33 -4.10
C HIS A 154 0.98 9.13 -3.22
N ALA A 155 1.82 9.38 -2.24
CA ALA A 155 2.39 8.32 -1.41
C ALA A 155 1.51 7.96 -0.20
N SER A 156 0.42 7.22 -0.42
CA SER A 156 -0.52 6.79 0.65
C SER A 156 -0.21 5.43 1.26
N ASN A 157 0.73 4.67 0.71
CA ASN A 157 1.03 3.30 1.15
C ASN A 157 -0.20 2.37 1.21
N GLY A 158 -1.18 2.58 0.32
CA GLY A 158 -2.41 1.80 0.25
C GLY A 158 -3.37 2.03 1.41
N ARG A 159 -3.31 3.18 2.08
CA ARG A 159 -4.09 3.50 3.28
C ARG A 159 -4.98 4.71 3.10
N ASP A 160 -6.01 4.77 3.96
CA ASP A 160 -6.86 5.93 4.10
C ASP A 160 -7.44 5.96 5.52
N ILE A 161 -8.12 7.05 5.88
CA ILE A 161 -8.83 7.24 7.13
C ILE A 161 -10.30 6.94 6.90
N GLY A 162 -10.87 6.03 7.69
CA GLY A 162 -12.27 5.65 7.50
C GLY A 162 -12.82 4.67 8.52
N LEU A 163 -13.98 4.10 8.16
CA LEU A 163 -14.68 3.08 8.91
C LEU A 163 -14.95 1.88 8.00
N GLN A 164 -14.70 0.67 8.50
CA GLN A 164 -14.88 -0.58 7.77
C GLN A 164 -15.68 -1.58 8.60
N LEU A 165 -16.60 -2.25 7.94
CA LEU A 165 -17.28 -3.45 8.42
C LEU A 165 -16.68 -4.67 7.72
N GLN A 166 -16.48 -5.76 8.47
CA GLN A 166 -15.97 -7.02 7.90
C GLN A 166 -16.41 -8.22 8.73
N GLY A 167 -16.37 -9.39 8.12
CA GLY A 167 -16.71 -10.61 8.82
C GLY A 167 -16.58 -11.87 7.98
N ASP A 168 -16.71 -12.99 8.66
CA ASP A 168 -16.53 -14.34 8.14
C ASP A 168 -17.80 -15.15 8.30
N PHE A 169 -18.19 -15.87 7.24
CA PHE A 169 -19.42 -16.67 7.18
C PHE A 169 -19.18 -18.08 6.65
N LEU A 170 -20.25 -18.89 6.69
CA LEU A 170 -20.35 -20.21 6.07
C LEU A 170 -19.23 -21.15 6.53
N LYS A 171 -19.30 -21.57 7.78
CA LYS A 171 -18.36 -22.57 8.32
C LYS A 171 -18.63 -23.94 7.68
N ASN A 172 -17.56 -24.59 7.23
CA ASN A 172 -17.61 -25.99 6.82
C ASN A 172 -17.60 -26.93 8.06
N ALA A 173 -17.69 -28.24 7.82
CA ALA A 173 -17.67 -29.25 8.88
C ALA A 173 -16.41 -29.19 9.78
N ASN A 174 -15.27 -28.68 9.28
CA ASN A 174 -14.02 -28.52 10.02
C ASN A 174 -13.91 -27.14 10.71
N GLY A 175 -14.99 -26.36 10.76
CA GLY A 175 -15.02 -25.04 11.38
C GLY A 175 -14.32 -23.92 10.60
N ARG A 176 -13.82 -24.18 9.36
CA ARG A 176 -13.19 -23.18 8.50
C ARG A 176 -14.26 -22.32 7.82
N ASN A 177 -14.09 -20.99 7.88
CA ASN A 177 -14.95 -20.06 7.16
C ASN A 177 -14.72 -20.20 5.64
N LEU A 178 -15.81 -20.16 4.86
CA LEU A 178 -15.79 -20.30 3.40
C LEU A 178 -16.02 -18.96 2.68
N LEU A 179 -16.54 -17.97 3.37
CA LEU A 179 -16.86 -16.65 2.83
C LEU A 179 -16.33 -15.57 3.77
N HIS A 180 -15.73 -14.54 3.19
CA HIS A 180 -15.40 -13.30 3.88
C HIS A 180 -15.94 -12.10 3.11
N TYR A 181 -16.40 -11.07 3.82
CA TYR A 181 -16.76 -9.79 3.25
C TYR A 181 -16.07 -8.65 4.01
N GLN A 182 -15.84 -7.57 3.30
CA GLN A 182 -15.39 -6.29 3.86
C GLN A 182 -15.96 -5.13 3.04
N ILE A 183 -16.40 -4.08 3.70
CA ILE A 183 -16.85 -2.84 3.07
C ILE A 183 -16.58 -1.67 4.01
N GLY A 184 -16.12 -0.56 3.48
CA GLY A 184 -15.83 0.62 4.28
C GLY A 184 -16.08 1.92 3.54
N VAL A 185 -16.15 2.99 4.32
CA VAL A 185 -16.25 4.37 3.87
C VAL A 185 -15.01 5.13 4.31
N PHE A 186 -14.37 5.83 3.39
CA PHE A 186 -13.06 6.45 3.57
C PHE A 186 -13.05 7.89 3.07
N ASN A 187 -12.15 8.72 3.58
CA ASN A 187 -12.03 10.13 3.15
C ASN A 187 -11.63 10.28 1.67
N GLY A 188 -10.93 9.30 1.07
CA GLY A 188 -10.47 9.38 -0.32
C GLY A 188 -9.20 10.19 -0.53
N GLN A 189 -8.56 10.66 0.55
CA GLN A 189 -7.39 11.55 0.49
C GLN A 189 -6.08 10.85 0.83
N GLY A 190 -6.16 9.59 1.26
CA GLY A 190 -5.00 8.79 1.64
C GLY A 190 -4.49 9.04 3.06
N ILE A 191 -3.22 8.68 3.27
CA ILE A 191 -2.60 8.63 4.60
C ILE A 191 -2.42 10.02 5.21
N ASN A 192 -2.75 10.18 6.50
CA ASN A 192 -2.53 11.39 7.32
C ASN A 192 -3.15 12.67 6.73
N THR A 193 -4.16 12.53 5.88
CA THR A 193 -4.77 13.65 5.17
C THR A 193 -6.24 13.80 5.58
N THR A 194 -6.63 15.02 5.89
CA THR A 194 -8.03 15.34 6.16
C THR A 194 -8.84 15.38 4.88
N ASP A 195 -10.14 15.16 4.99
CA ASP A 195 -11.07 15.29 3.88
C ASP A 195 -11.13 16.74 3.38
N VAL A 196 -11.04 16.94 2.08
CA VAL A 196 -11.08 18.27 1.46
C VAL A 196 -12.35 18.54 0.65
N ASP A 197 -13.18 17.51 0.37
CA ASP A 197 -14.37 17.64 -0.46
C ASP A 197 -15.69 17.17 0.18
N ASN A 198 -15.62 16.68 1.42
CA ASN A 198 -16.72 16.09 2.18
C ASN A 198 -17.39 14.87 1.51
N GLN A 199 -16.78 14.32 0.45
CA GLN A 199 -17.23 13.07 -0.17
C GLN A 199 -16.49 11.89 0.45
N LYS A 200 -17.12 10.72 0.36
CA LYS A 200 -16.49 9.49 0.85
C LYS A 200 -16.32 8.50 -0.27
N ASN A 201 -15.20 7.81 -0.25
CA ASN A 201 -14.97 6.64 -1.07
C ASN A 201 -15.58 5.42 -0.40
N VAL A 202 -16.30 4.62 -1.16
CA VAL A 202 -16.77 3.30 -0.74
C VAL A 202 -15.84 2.26 -1.34
N ILE A 203 -15.21 1.45 -0.49
CA ILE A 203 -14.24 0.44 -0.88
C ILE A 203 -14.59 -0.86 -0.19
N GLY A 204 -14.56 -1.98 -0.92
CA GLY A 204 -14.81 -3.27 -0.29
C GLY A 204 -14.68 -4.43 -1.26
N GLY A 205 -14.96 -5.62 -0.76
CA GLY A 205 -14.91 -6.85 -1.54
C GLY A 205 -15.45 -8.05 -0.78
N VAL A 206 -15.58 -9.11 -1.51
CA VAL A 206 -16.00 -10.42 -1.02
C VAL A 206 -15.08 -11.48 -1.62
N TRP A 207 -14.76 -12.50 -0.83
CA TRP A 207 -14.03 -13.65 -1.35
C TRP A 207 -14.52 -14.96 -0.75
N VAL A 208 -14.37 -16.02 -1.54
CA VAL A 208 -14.64 -17.38 -1.15
C VAL A 208 -13.34 -18.14 -0.91
N MET A 209 -13.39 -19.09 0.00
CA MET A 209 -12.27 -19.94 0.40
C MET A 209 -12.65 -21.41 0.22
N PRO A 210 -12.76 -21.91 -1.03
CA PRO A 210 -13.33 -23.23 -1.31
C PRO A 210 -12.51 -24.38 -0.73
N VAL A 211 -11.17 -24.26 -0.81
CA VAL A 211 -10.25 -25.24 -0.23
C VAL A 211 -9.25 -24.53 0.71
N ALA A 212 -8.58 -25.30 1.57
CA ALA A 212 -7.56 -24.74 2.46
C ALA A 212 -6.43 -24.09 1.64
N GLY A 213 -6.04 -22.89 2.05
CA GLY A 213 -5.00 -22.12 1.36
C GLY A 213 -5.46 -21.38 0.10
N MET A 214 -6.67 -21.61 -0.42
CA MET A 214 -7.19 -20.90 -1.59
C MET A 214 -8.17 -19.81 -1.18
N ARG A 215 -8.08 -18.67 -1.87
CA ARG A 215 -9.10 -17.61 -1.84
C ARG A 215 -9.26 -16.98 -3.21
N ILE A 216 -10.49 -16.68 -3.56
CA ILE A 216 -10.88 -16.06 -4.83
C ILE A 216 -11.81 -14.90 -4.48
N GLY A 217 -11.46 -13.68 -4.90
CA GLY A 217 -12.18 -12.47 -4.50
C GLY A 217 -12.49 -11.52 -5.62
N ALA A 218 -13.53 -10.73 -5.40
CA ALA A 218 -13.90 -9.58 -6.20
C ALA A 218 -14.03 -8.35 -5.32
N PHE A 219 -13.57 -7.21 -5.82
CA PHE A 219 -13.47 -5.95 -5.08
C PHE A 219 -13.99 -4.79 -5.93
N GLY A 220 -14.54 -3.80 -5.24
CA GLY A 220 -15.01 -2.55 -5.81
C GLY A 220 -14.51 -1.33 -5.05
N TRP A 221 -14.34 -0.25 -5.78
CA TRP A 221 -13.99 1.06 -5.25
C TRP A 221 -14.72 2.13 -6.05
N THR A 222 -15.50 2.98 -5.39
CA THR A 222 -16.14 4.14 -5.99
C THR A 222 -15.99 5.35 -5.09
N GLY A 223 -15.81 6.52 -5.67
CA GLY A 223 -15.68 7.78 -4.96
C GLY A 223 -14.92 8.82 -5.74
N SER A 224 -14.15 9.65 -5.06
CA SER A 224 -13.36 10.71 -5.67
C SER A 224 -12.00 10.85 -5.01
N TYR A 225 -11.09 11.45 -5.76
CA TYR A 225 -9.87 12.03 -5.25
C TYR A 225 -9.94 13.55 -5.46
N ALA A 226 -9.76 14.33 -4.42
CA ALA A 226 -9.96 15.77 -4.47
C ALA A 226 -8.71 16.54 -4.08
N ARG A 227 -8.58 17.74 -4.63
CA ARG A 227 -7.50 18.68 -4.33
C ARG A 227 -8.04 20.10 -4.31
N LYS A 228 -7.59 20.89 -3.35
CA LYS A 228 -7.90 22.32 -3.30
C LYS A 228 -6.79 23.12 -3.94
N GLY A 229 -7.10 23.92 -4.95
CA GLY A 229 -6.10 24.71 -5.67
C GLY A 229 -6.66 25.39 -6.88
N GLU A 230 -5.84 25.57 -7.91
CA GLU A 230 -6.14 26.34 -9.12
C GLU A 230 -5.95 25.48 -10.37
N TRP A 231 -6.72 25.77 -11.42
CA TRP A 231 -6.56 25.11 -12.73
C TRP A 231 -7.11 25.98 -13.85
N LEU A 232 -6.69 25.71 -15.07
CA LEU A 232 -7.29 26.29 -16.28
C LEU A 232 -8.34 25.32 -16.82
N GLU A 233 -9.54 25.84 -17.08
CA GLU A 233 -10.61 25.10 -17.73
C GLU A 233 -10.85 25.66 -19.13
N THR A 234 -10.92 24.76 -20.12
CA THR A 234 -11.26 25.14 -21.48
C THR A 234 -12.78 25.16 -21.63
N VAL A 235 -13.34 26.32 -21.86
CA VAL A 235 -14.77 26.51 -22.01
C VAL A 235 -15.05 26.96 -23.44
N ARG A 236 -16.07 26.39 -24.07
CA ARG A 236 -16.58 26.83 -25.35
C ARG A 236 -17.48 28.03 -25.16
N VAL A 237 -17.08 29.17 -25.72
CA VAL A 237 -17.87 30.40 -25.67
C VAL A 237 -18.32 30.78 -27.06
N ALA A 238 -19.55 31.25 -27.18
CA ALA A 238 -20.03 31.81 -28.47
C ALA A 238 -19.25 33.07 -28.79
N SER A 239 -18.67 33.10 -29.98
CA SER A 239 -17.92 34.24 -30.55
C SER A 239 -18.61 34.67 -31.83
N GLY A 240 -19.62 35.53 -31.68
CA GLY A 240 -20.47 35.97 -32.81
C GLY A 240 -21.61 34.99 -33.15
N ALA A 241 -22.37 35.29 -34.18
CA ALA A 241 -23.63 34.59 -34.48
C ALA A 241 -23.47 33.11 -34.89
N ASN A 242 -22.29 32.65 -35.32
CA ASN A 242 -22.06 31.27 -35.77
C ASN A 242 -20.65 30.71 -35.44
N PHE A 243 -19.90 31.35 -34.54
CA PHE A 243 -18.56 30.91 -34.17
C PHE A 243 -18.54 30.52 -32.71
N VAL A 244 -17.81 29.44 -32.43
CA VAL A 244 -17.52 28.96 -31.06
C VAL A 244 -16.01 28.90 -30.89
N GLU A 245 -15.46 29.57 -29.88
CA GLU A 245 -14.04 29.52 -29.56
C GLU A 245 -13.79 28.84 -28.26
N ASP A 246 -12.67 28.14 -28.14
CA ASP A 246 -12.21 27.54 -26.89
C ASP A 246 -11.42 28.60 -26.12
N ARG A 247 -11.97 29.02 -24.95
CA ARG A 247 -11.32 29.98 -24.05
C ARG A 247 -10.86 29.28 -22.76
N LYS A 248 -9.64 29.56 -22.37
CA LYS A 248 -9.12 29.09 -21.07
C LYS A 248 -9.53 30.07 -19.95
N ILE A 249 -10.26 29.60 -18.99
CA ILE A 249 -10.70 30.36 -17.82
C ILE A 249 -10.02 29.80 -16.59
N ALA A 250 -9.44 30.69 -15.76
CA ALA A 250 -8.88 30.31 -14.47
C ALA A 250 -9.99 29.96 -13.49
N GLN A 251 -9.85 28.80 -12.85
CA GLN A 251 -10.71 28.28 -11.80
C GLN A 251 -9.91 28.11 -10.52
N SER A 252 -10.59 28.26 -9.37
CA SER A 252 -10.01 28.00 -8.06
C SER A 252 -11.03 27.33 -7.14
N GLY A 253 -10.54 26.54 -6.21
CA GLY A 253 -11.40 25.84 -5.26
C GLY A 253 -11.05 24.35 -5.11
N VAL A 254 -12.06 23.53 -4.79
CA VAL A 254 -11.87 22.07 -4.68
C VAL A 254 -12.22 21.42 -6.01
N ARG A 255 -11.21 20.84 -6.67
CA ARG A 255 -11.39 20.02 -7.85
C ARG A 255 -11.50 18.55 -7.49
N LYS A 256 -12.58 17.91 -7.92
CA LYS A 256 -12.90 16.50 -7.64
C LYS A 256 -12.70 15.67 -8.90
N LEU A 257 -12.03 14.54 -8.75
CA LEU A 257 -11.81 13.57 -9.81
C LEU A 257 -12.46 12.25 -9.41
N SER A 258 -13.59 11.92 -10.04
CA SER A 258 -14.28 10.65 -9.80
C SER A 258 -13.35 9.47 -10.09
N GLN A 259 -13.36 8.47 -9.21
CA GLN A 259 -12.57 7.25 -9.28
C GLN A 259 -13.46 6.05 -9.13
N ASN A 260 -13.46 5.13 -10.11
CA ASN A 260 -14.14 3.86 -10.00
C ASN A 260 -13.17 2.74 -10.38
N ARG A 261 -13.10 1.71 -9.55
CA ARG A 261 -12.19 0.58 -9.75
C ARG A 261 -12.89 -0.72 -9.42
N TYR A 262 -12.53 -1.75 -10.14
CA TYR A 262 -12.86 -3.12 -9.75
C TYR A 262 -11.62 -4.00 -9.87
N ALA A 263 -11.58 -5.07 -9.07
CA ALA A 263 -10.48 -6.01 -9.06
C ALA A 263 -10.98 -7.43 -8.88
N PHE A 264 -10.24 -8.37 -9.49
CA PHE A 264 -10.35 -9.79 -9.25
C PHE A 264 -9.03 -10.31 -8.73
N SER A 265 -9.07 -11.07 -7.64
CA SER A 265 -7.89 -11.57 -6.97
C SER A 265 -7.99 -13.07 -6.74
N PHE A 266 -6.90 -13.78 -6.99
CA PHE A 266 -6.73 -15.19 -6.72
C PHE A 266 -5.47 -15.40 -5.89
N GLU A 267 -5.54 -16.23 -4.85
CA GLU A 267 -4.36 -16.70 -4.10
C GLU A 267 -4.55 -18.16 -3.72
N TYR A 268 -3.49 -18.94 -3.92
CA TYR A 268 -3.34 -20.28 -3.37
C TYR A 268 -2.01 -20.36 -2.63
N LYS A 269 -2.08 -20.71 -1.35
CA LYS A 269 -0.93 -20.81 -0.46
C LYS A 269 -1.00 -22.11 0.35
N ALA A 270 -0.29 -23.12 -0.07
CA ALA A 270 -0.24 -24.43 0.58
C ALA A 270 1.07 -25.16 0.26
N ASN A 271 1.52 -26.03 1.16
CA ASN A 271 2.72 -26.87 0.99
C ASN A 271 3.97 -26.07 0.59
N ASP A 272 4.17 -24.89 1.21
CA ASP A 272 5.24 -23.94 0.92
C ASP A 272 5.17 -23.26 -0.47
N TRP A 273 4.16 -23.57 -1.27
CA TRP A 273 3.88 -22.88 -2.53
C TRP A 273 3.01 -21.65 -2.30
N THR A 274 3.29 -20.61 -3.07
CA THR A 274 2.40 -19.45 -3.20
C THR A 274 2.16 -19.17 -4.67
N VAL A 275 0.90 -19.14 -5.08
CA VAL A 275 0.47 -18.66 -6.39
C VAL A 275 -0.50 -17.52 -6.16
N ARG A 276 -0.29 -16.37 -6.80
CA ARG A 276 -1.18 -15.21 -6.69
C ARG A 276 -1.33 -14.51 -8.03
N SER A 277 -2.52 -14.03 -8.30
CA SER A 277 -2.80 -13.20 -9.48
C SER A 277 -3.89 -12.20 -9.15
N GLU A 278 -3.72 -10.97 -9.62
CA GLU A 278 -4.73 -9.93 -9.46
C GLU A 278 -4.83 -9.08 -10.73
N TYR A 279 -6.06 -8.80 -11.12
CA TYR A 279 -6.40 -7.85 -12.18
C TYR A 279 -7.11 -6.67 -11.56
N ILE A 280 -6.72 -5.44 -11.95
CA ILE A 280 -7.39 -4.20 -11.56
C ILE A 280 -7.69 -3.38 -12.80
N HIS A 281 -8.93 -2.90 -12.89
CA HIS A 281 -9.35 -1.87 -13.83
C HIS A 281 -9.76 -0.61 -13.09
N SER A 282 -9.40 0.55 -13.63
CA SER A 282 -9.69 1.85 -13.04
C SER A 282 -10.18 2.82 -14.10
N THR A 283 -11.19 3.62 -13.72
CA THR A 283 -11.62 4.80 -14.47
C THR A 283 -11.54 6.04 -13.58
N GLY A 284 -11.24 7.18 -14.17
CA GLY A 284 -11.07 8.48 -13.50
C GLY A 284 -9.82 9.19 -13.99
N MET A 285 -9.85 10.50 -14.04
CA MET A 285 -8.68 11.33 -14.37
C MET A 285 -7.71 11.37 -13.19
N ALA A 286 -6.48 11.81 -13.44
CA ALA A 286 -5.48 12.10 -12.42
C ALA A 286 -4.97 13.54 -12.53
N PHE A 287 -4.47 14.08 -11.41
CA PHE A 287 -3.79 15.37 -11.42
C PHE A 287 -2.44 15.28 -12.13
N ALA A 288 -2.00 16.38 -12.74
CA ALA A 288 -0.74 16.44 -13.49
C ALA A 288 0.50 16.45 -12.60
N LYS A 289 0.36 16.97 -11.38
CA LYS A 289 1.45 17.08 -10.41
C LYS A 289 1.14 16.33 -9.13
N SER A 290 2.17 15.83 -8.47
CA SER A 290 2.06 15.13 -7.17
C SER A 290 1.62 16.08 -6.05
N ILE A 291 0.96 15.51 -5.03
CA ILE A 291 0.90 16.13 -3.72
C ILE A 291 2.18 15.74 -3.00
N THR A 292 3.02 16.71 -2.72
CA THR A 292 4.12 16.53 -1.79
C THR A 292 3.60 16.73 -0.36
N ASN A 293 4.13 15.95 0.58
CA ASN A 293 3.74 16.05 1.99
C ASN A 293 4.16 17.37 2.67
N HIS A 294 4.70 18.32 1.93
CA HIS A 294 5.28 19.54 2.44
C HIS A 294 4.44 20.79 2.20
N GLY A 295 3.22 20.66 1.68
CA GLY A 295 2.32 21.78 1.49
C GLY A 295 2.84 22.85 0.55
N ASP A 296 3.77 22.48 -0.35
CA ASP A 296 4.32 23.41 -1.29
C ASP A 296 3.33 23.76 -2.43
N GLU A 297 3.69 24.74 -3.25
CA GLU A 297 2.79 25.28 -4.28
C GLU A 297 2.42 24.27 -5.36
N ALA A 298 3.20 23.23 -5.57
CA ALA A 298 2.89 22.18 -6.53
C ALA A 298 1.61 21.42 -6.11
N SER A 299 1.30 21.35 -4.82
CA SER A 299 0.08 20.75 -4.30
C SER A 299 -1.18 21.56 -4.62
N LYS A 300 -1.04 22.85 -4.98
CA LYS A 300 -2.13 23.73 -5.36
C LYS A 300 -2.52 23.65 -6.83
N ASP A 301 -1.67 23.05 -7.68
CA ASP A 301 -1.97 22.86 -9.09
C ASP A 301 -2.96 21.70 -9.28
N CYS A 302 -4.17 22.03 -9.66
CA CYS A 302 -5.23 21.07 -9.95
C CYS A 302 -5.39 20.76 -11.45
N SER A 303 -4.37 21.00 -12.27
CA SER A 303 -4.35 20.61 -13.68
C SER A 303 -4.45 19.10 -13.85
N LEU A 304 -5.08 18.65 -14.96
CA LEU A 304 -5.26 17.23 -15.25
C LEU A 304 -4.10 16.68 -16.06
N ASN A 305 -3.74 15.44 -15.76
CA ASN A 305 -2.80 14.67 -16.57
C ASN A 305 -3.51 14.12 -17.83
N GLN A 306 -3.50 14.90 -18.91
CA GLN A 306 -4.13 14.49 -20.15
C GLN A 306 -3.41 13.31 -20.84
N LYS A 307 -2.12 13.11 -20.57
CA LYS A 307 -1.30 12.06 -21.20
C LYS A 307 -1.79 10.66 -20.79
N ILE A 308 -2.13 10.47 -19.51
CA ILE A 308 -2.62 9.18 -19.02
C ILE A 308 -4.14 9.03 -19.14
N GLY A 309 -4.87 10.08 -19.55
CA GLY A 309 -6.32 10.01 -19.75
C GLY A 309 -7.11 9.54 -18.54
N ASN A 310 -8.25 8.87 -18.78
CA ASN A 310 -9.21 8.50 -17.74
C ASN A 310 -9.36 6.99 -17.49
N LYS A 311 -8.49 6.14 -18.06
CA LYS A 311 -8.52 4.69 -17.88
C LYS A 311 -7.13 4.18 -17.53
N ALA A 312 -7.09 3.13 -16.71
CA ALA A 312 -5.87 2.37 -16.45
C ALA A 312 -6.25 0.94 -16.09
N GLN A 313 -5.36 -0.01 -16.38
CA GLN A 313 -5.54 -1.39 -15.98
C GLN A 313 -4.20 -2.09 -15.79
N GLY A 314 -4.22 -3.21 -15.08
CA GLY A 314 -3.04 -4.01 -14.92
C GLY A 314 -3.37 -5.40 -14.38
N VAL A 315 -2.46 -6.31 -14.62
CA VAL A 315 -2.54 -7.69 -14.16
C VAL A 315 -1.16 -8.19 -13.77
N TYR A 316 -1.10 -8.98 -12.74
CA TYR A 316 0.09 -9.76 -12.45
C TYR A 316 -0.27 -11.21 -12.14
N GLY A 317 0.70 -12.08 -12.35
CA GLY A 317 0.69 -13.46 -11.89
C GLY A 317 2.06 -13.81 -11.32
N LEU A 318 2.09 -14.41 -10.13
CA LEU A 318 3.33 -14.82 -9.49
C LEU A 318 3.27 -16.24 -8.95
N VAL A 319 4.42 -16.85 -8.85
CA VAL A 319 4.67 -18.12 -8.19
C VAL A 319 5.89 -18.01 -7.30
N ILE A 320 5.80 -18.57 -6.09
CA ILE A 320 6.93 -18.81 -5.20
C ILE A 320 6.90 -20.30 -4.88
N ALA A 321 7.96 -21.01 -5.25
CA ALA A 321 8.07 -22.46 -5.18
C ALA A 321 9.22 -22.87 -4.25
N PRO A 322 9.07 -23.87 -3.38
CA PRO A 322 10.16 -24.35 -2.54
C PRO A 322 11.20 -25.12 -3.36
N ILE A 323 12.48 -24.73 -3.21
CA ILE A 323 13.63 -25.54 -3.63
C ILE A 323 14.06 -26.41 -2.44
N VAL A 324 14.18 -25.77 -1.26
CA VAL A 324 14.39 -26.43 0.02
C VAL A 324 13.31 -25.91 0.95
N SER A 325 12.40 -26.83 1.35
CA SER A 325 11.25 -26.47 2.22
C SER A 325 11.65 -25.60 3.40
N LYS A 326 10.89 -24.54 3.64
CA LYS A 326 11.06 -23.54 4.71
C LYS A 326 12.39 -22.76 4.67
N LYS A 327 13.25 -22.98 3.67
CA LYS A 327 14.59 -22.38 3.64
C LYS A 327 14.90 -21.63 2.35
N LEU A 328 14.72 -22.25 1.19
CA LEU A 328 15.06 -21.66 -0.10
C LEU A 328 13.90 -21.82 -1.08
N TYR A 329 13.53 -20.72 -1.70
CA TYR A 329 12.43 -20.66 -2.67
C TYR A 329 12.90 -19.99 -3.95
N ALA A 330 12.47 -20.53 -5.09
CA ALA A 330 12.48 -19.83 -6.36
C ALA A 330 11.22 -19.01 -6.51
N LYS A 331 11.30 -17.88 -7.20
CA LYS A 331 10.15 -17.04 -7.50
C LYS A 331 10.18 -16.54 -8.94
N ALA A 332 8.98 -16.34 -9.49
CA ALA A 332 8.78 -15.68 -10.78
C ALA A 332 7.51 -14.84 -10.74
N ARG A 333 7.51 -13.68 -11.40
CA ARG A 333 6.34 -12.82 -11.57
C ARG A 333 6.30 -12.25 -12.99
N TYR A 334 5.15 -12.32 -13.61
CA TYR A 334 4.75 -11.50 -14.74
C TYR A 334 3.90 -10.36 -14.22
N ASP A 335 4.21 -9.11 -14.59
CA ASP A 335 3.54 -7.92 -14.08
C ASP A 335 3.37 -6.90 -15.21
N MET A 336 2.14 -6.54 -15.53
CA MET A 336 1.78 -5.65 -16.63
C MET A 336 0.85 -4.55 -16.15
N TYR A 337 1.13 -3.33 -16.58
CA TYR A 337 0.33 -2.14 -16.29
C TYR A 337 0.20 -1.23 -17.51
N GLU A 338 -1.02 -0.82 -17.82
CA GLU A 338 -1.37 0.15 -18.86
C GLU A 338 -1.85 1.45 -18.21
N ALA A 339 -1.00 2.47 -18.24
CA ALA A 339 -1.24 3.72 -17.53
C ALA A 339 -2.41 4.53 -18.08
N ASN A 340 -2.71 4.38 -19.38
CA ASN A 340 -3.82 5.04 -20.07
C ASN A 340 -4.90 4.05 -20.59
N GLY A 341 -4.83 2.77 -20.16
CA GLY A 341 -5.70 1.71 -20.66
C GLY A 341 -5.46 1.33 -22.12
N LYS A 342 -4.28 1.68 -22.67
CA LYS A 342 -3.85 1.34 -24.02
C LYS A 342 -2.42 0.81 -24.01
N THR A 343 -2.09 0.09 -25.05
CA THR A 343 -0.79 -0.59 -25.19
C THR A 343 0.39 0.34 -25.46
N ASP A 344 0.16 1.59 -25.88
CA ASP A 344 1.20 2.59 -26.12
C ASP A 344 1.92 3.07 -24.85
N MET A 345 1.24 2.96 -23.70
CA MET A 345 1.81 3.25 -22.38
C MET A 345 1.90 2.00 -21.48
N MET A 346 2.00 0.84 -22.09
CA MET A 346 2.12 -0.42 -21.34
C MET A 346 3.55 -0.59 -20.83
N ARG A 347 3.66 -0.97 -19.55
CA ARG A 347 4.91 -1.39 -18.91
C ARG A 347 4.76 -2.82 -18.42
N THR A 348 5.62 -3.71 -18.92
CA THR A 348 5.65 -5.12 -18.56
C THR A 348 6.96 -5.45 -17.87
N GLN A 349 6.90 -6.22 -16.78
CA GLN A 349 8.06 -6.75 -16.05
C GLN A 349 7.99 -8.27 -16.01
N TYR A 350 9.13 -8.89 -16.30
CA TYR A 350 9.39 -10.32 -16.11
C TYR A 350 10.42 -10.45 -15.00
N GLU A 351 10.01 -10.96 -13.87
CA GLU A 351 10.84 -11.00 -12.67
C GLU A 351 11.11 -12.44 -12.27
N VAL A 352 12.35 -12.72 -11.91
CA VAL A 352 12.78 -14.00 -11.35
C VAL A 352 13.73 -13.76 -10.18
N GLY A 353 13.77 -14.68 -9.25
CA GLY A 353 14.65 -14.52 -8.10
C GLY A 353 14.59 -15.66 -7.10
N LEU A 354 15.23 -15.43 -5.96
CA LEU A 354 15.31 -16.37 -4.86
C LEU A 354 14.95 -15.68 -3.54
N ASN A 355 14.31 -16.44 -2.65
CA ASN A 355 14.09 -16.05 -1.26
C ASN A 355 14.79 -17.06 -0.36
N TYR A 356 15.77 -16.61 0.42
CA TYR A 356 16.51 -17.43 1.35
C TYR A 356 16.20 -17.04 2.79
N HIS A 357 15.52 -17.92 3.52
CA HIS A 357 15.21 -17.74 4.95
C HIS A 357 16.39 -18.27 5.78
N ILE A 358 17.21 -17.37 6.31
CA ILE A 358 18.28 -17.73 7.26
C ILE A 358 17.64 -18.34 8.52
N ASN A 359 16.60 -17.68 9.02
CA ASN A 359 15.75 -18.14 10.11
C ASN A 359 14.38 -17.42 10.03
N LYS A 360 13.51 -17.59 11.03
CA LYS A 360 12.17 -16.95 11.08
C LYS A 360 12.19 -15.41 11.11
N ASN A 361 13.33 -14.81 11.44
CA ASN A 361 13.49 -13.37 11.63
C ASN A 361 14.30 -12.71 10.50
N PHE A 362 15.14 -13.46 9.77
CA PHE A 362 16.00 -12.96 8.72
C PHE A 362 15.76 -13.66 7.40
N THR A 363 15.54 -12.88 6.35
CA THR A 363 15.37 -13.34 4.97
C THR A 363 16.20 -12.49 4.03
N ILE A 364 16.86 -13.14 3.07
CA ILE A 364 17.51 -12.48 1.95
C ILE A 364 16.66 -12.73 0.70
N LEU A 365 16.33 -11.67 0.00
CA LEU A 365 15.66 -11.71 -1.29
C LEU A 365 16.64 -11.28 -2.37
N SER A 366 16.64 -11.98 -3.50
CA SER A 366 17.30 -11.52 -4.73
C SER A 366 16.30 -11.53 -5.87
N GLU A 367 16.44 -10.57 -6.78
CA GLU A 367 15.50 -10.37 -7.87
C GLU A 367 16.19 -9.78 -9.09
N TYR A 368 15.88 -10.30 -10.25
CA TYR A 368 16.21 -9.72 -11.53
C TYR A 368 14.92 -9.49 -12.30
N ALA A 369 14.78 -8.31 -12.88
CA ALA A 369 13.64 -7.93 -13.69
C ALA A 369 14.10 -7.47 -15.08
N PHE A 370 13.52 -8.05 -16.12
CA PHE A 370 13.53 -7.49 -17.47
C PHE A 370 12.26 -6.66 -17.65
N VAL A 371 12.43 -5.39 -18.01
CA VAL A 371 11.36 -4.42 -18.15
C VAL A 371 11.22 -4.01 -19.60
N ASN A 372 9.98 -4.06 -20.13
CA ASN A 372 9.59 -3.42 -21.37
C ASN A 372 8.61 -2.29 -21.05
N ASP A 373 9.04 -1.03 -21.21
CA ASP A 373 8.27 0.18 -20.90
C ASP A 373 8.08 1.00 -22.17
N ARG A 374 6.91 0.87 -22.79
CA ARG A 374 6.59 1.52 -24.08
C ARG A 374 6.48 3.04 -23.99
N ALA A 375 6.30 3.57 -22.77
CA ALA A 375 6.27 5.03 -22.55
C ALA A 375 7.67 5.66 -22.44
N SER A 376 8.71 4.85 -22.31
CA SER A 376 10.11 5.28 -22.18
C SER A 376 10.77 5.36 -23.57
N ALA A 377 11.75 6.27 -23.75
CA ALA A 377 12.52 6.38 -24.99
C ALA A 377 13.33 5.09 -25.30
N ASP A 378 13.90 4.49 -24.28
CA ASP A 378 14.49 3.16 -24.36
C ASP A 378 13.51 2.16 -23.73
N HIS A 379 12.80 1.45 -24.60
CA HIS A 379 11.72 0.57 -24.16
C HIS A 379 12.19 -0.58 -23.24
N ASN A 380 13.42 -1.03 -23.38
CA ASN A 380 13.91 -2.23 -22.69
C ASN A 380 15.06 -1.88 -21.75
N TYR A 381 14.97 -2.34 -20.51
CA TYR A 381 16.04 -2.23 -19.54
C TYR A 381 15.96 -3.35 -18.48
N SER A 382 17.04 -3.53 -17.74
CA SER A 382 17.11 -4.49 -16.65
C SER A 382 17.17 -3.81 -15.30
N MET A 383 16.64 -4.48 -14.30
CA MET A 383 16.78 -4.12 -12.90
C MET A 383 17.27 -5.35 -12.13
N ALA A 384 18.07 -5.12 -11.10
CA ALA A 384 18.51 -6.20 -10.21
C ALA A 384 18.55 -5.66 -8.77
N ASP A 385 18.04 -6.44 -7.86
CA ASP A 385 17.92 -6.04 -6.47
C ASP A 385 18.34 -7.18 -5.53
N VAL A 386 18.97 -6.82 -4.41
CA VAL A 386 19.22 -7.72 -3.28
C VAL A 386 18.73 -7.02 -2.02
N GLU A 387 17.85 -7.68 -1.28
CA GLU A 387 17.25 -7.11 -0.06
C GLU A 387 17.47 -8.02 1.14
N VAL A 388 17.81 -7.42 2.26
CA VAL A 388 17.86 -8.07 3.57
C VAL A 388 16.68 -7.58 4.39
N CYS A 389 15.82 -8.52 4.76
CA CYS A 389 14.65 -8.29 5.61
C CYS A 389 14.88 -8.88 6.99
N PHE A 390 14.59 -8.13 8.03
CA PHE A 390 14.63 -8.63 9.40
C PHE A 390 13.41 -8.16 10.18
N ARG A 391 12.91 -9.01 11.10
CA ARG A 391 11.75 -8.74 11.96
C ARG A 391 12.00 -9.16 13.41
N PHE A 392 11.33 -8.52 14.34
CA PHE A 392 11.38 -8.80 15.77
C PHE A 392 10.02 -8.65 16.44
#